data_a5fe2f69fa7f33a26d05eef5fe3e66a8
#
_entry.id   a5fe2f69fa7f33a26d05eef5fe3e66a8
#
_cell.length_a   1.000
_cell.length_b   1.000
_cell.length_c   1.000
_cell.angle_alpha   90.00
_cell.angle_beta   90.00
_cell.angle_gamma   90.00
#
_symmetry.space_group_name_H-M   'P 1'
#
loop_
_entity.id
_entity.type
_entity.pdbx_description
1 polymer ?
#
loop_
_entity_poly.entity_id
_entity_poly.type
_entity_poly.pdbx_seq_one_letter_code
_entity_poly.pdbx_strand_id
1 'polypeptide(L)'
;DDYYAAEAVCVDTNFLQLFDYTLSGCDKNCILAGLNDVILSEKFAHKAFGSSDPVGRTIEVGKNRFTVTGVIQDFGPYDELQYYDIFLSIRQLDGMVQRMDNFGMVNIFVTLQDGASPDAVAEKLLDKYVDYWKDFYTRDGSGGNFLWGSTLTRLDRLYFSKIDVYSPLRHGDRKIVEVLLAVALILLISAIFNYINLTVAQTGKRAKEMATRRLLGESSGSIVRRYLMESFLFTFVCMLFGVLVALLFKGWIETLLNTAIVLVPDAATIAAGVIVLVLVSVLSGLLPAFMVSRFKPIAVVKGDFRFRSKMVFSKVFIVCQNIISMVLVAVALTMTLQMRHLVSLPVGYNTDLLSVSSWALGYNNMAAQEALHQRLQALPQVET
;
A
#
# COMPACT_ATOMS: atom_id res chain seq x y z
N ASP A 1 9.83 34.16 -12.95
CA ASP A 1 8.61 33.31 -12.88
C ASP A 1 9.10 31.90 -12.66
N ASP A 2 8.85 31.39 -11.45
CA ASP A 2 9.21 30.02 -11.10
C ASP A 2 8.07 29.07 -11.50
N TYR A 3 8.39 28.04 -12.26
CA TYR A 3 7.43 27.02 -12.67
C TYR A 3 7.54 25.79 -11.76
N TYR A 4 6.42 25.35 -11.23
CA TYR A 4 6.33 24.17 -10.39
C TYR A 4 5.42 23.12 -11.03
N ALA A 5 5.86 21.88 -11.03
CA ALA A 5 4.96 20.77 -11.31
C ALA A 5 4.03 20.56 -10.10
N ALA A 6 2.72 20.47 -10.35
CA ALA A 6 1.69 20.33 -9.34
C ALA A 6 0.55 19.45 -9.86
N GLU A 7 -0.01 18.62 -8.98
CA GLU A 7 -1.18 17.81 -9.26
C GLU A 7 -2.43 18.58 -8.86
N ALA A 8 -3.39 18.71 -9.79
CA ALA A 8 -4.62 19.46 -9.57
C ALA A 8 -5.84 18.55 -9.60
N VAL A 9 -6.81 18.83 -8.74
CA VAL A 9 -8.11 18.16 -8.70
C VAL A 9 -9.23 19.20 -8.70
N CYS A 10 -10.33 18.90 -9.41
CA CYS A 10 -11.53 19.71 -9.37
C CYS A 10 -12.52 19.11 -8.37
N VAL A 11 -13.02 19.94 -7.47
CA VAL A 11 -13.95 19.54 -6.40
C VAL A 11 -15.17 20.47 -6.40
N ASP A 12 -16.28 19.99 -5.87
CA ASP A 12 -17.46 20.80 -5.67
C ASP A 12 -17.39 21.66 -4.39
N THR A 13 -18.31 22.59 -4.23
CA THR A 13 -18.35 23.47 -3.07
C THR A 13 -18.70 22.75 -1.76
N ASN A 14 -19.34 21.57 -1.84
CA ASN A 14 -19.73 20.77 -0.69
C ASN A 14 -18.61 19.84 -0.20
N PHE A 15 -17.53 19.72 -0.98
CA PHE A 15 -16.41 18.83 -0.70
C PHE A 15 -15.88 18.99 0.72
N LEU A 16 -15.63 20.22 1.16
CA LEU A 16 -15.10 20.51 2.50
C LEU A 16 -16.16 20.46 3.62
N GLN A 17 -17.43 20.37 3.27
CA GLN A 17 -18.49 20.08 4.24
C GLN A 17 -18.62 18.57 4.48
N LEU A 18 -18.36 17.78 3.45
CA LEU A 18 -18.41 16.33 3.50
C LEU A 18 -17.17 15.74 4.21
N PHE A 19 -16.00 16.33 3.93
CA PHE A 19 -14.73 15.93 4.51
C PHE A 19 -14.28 16.96 5.55
N ASP A 20 -13.93 16.50 6.75
CA ASP A 20 -13.57 17.38 7.88
C ASP A 20 -12.11 17.86 7.81
N TYR A 21 -11.76 18.53 6.72
CA TYR A 21 -10.42 19.12 6.59
C TYR A 21 -10.35 20.48 7.25
N THR A 22 -9.19 20.77 7.85
CA THR A 22 -8.89 22.07 8.41
C THR A 22 -8.40 23.00 7.31
N LEU A 23 -9.06 24.16 7.21
CA LEU A 23 -8.75 25.19 6.23
C LEU A 23 -8.28 26.45 6.95
N SER A 24 -7.25 27.09 6.39
CA SER A 24 -6.82 28.44 6.80
C SER A 24 -7.14 29.44 5.68
N GLY A 25 -7.50 30.66 6.07
CA GLY A 25 -7.70 31.79 5.16
C GLY A 25 -9.14 32.10 4.76
N CYS A 26 -10.03 31.12 4.75
CA CYS A 26 -11.45 31.32 4.44
C CYS A 26 -12.33 30.38 5.26
N ASP A 27 -13.57 30.78 5.49
CA ASP A 27 -14.57 29.92 6.12
C ASP A 27 -15.02 28.81 5.15
N LYS A 28 -15.35 27.62 5.65
CA LYS A 28 -15.75 26.46 4.83
C LYS A 28 -16.91 26.75 3.84
N ASN A 29 -17.65 27.82 4.07
CA ASN A 29 -18.79 28.23 3.23
C ASN A 29 -18.43 29.15 2.05
N CYS A 30 -17.26 29.76 2.03
CA CYS A 30 -16.82 30.66 0.94
C CYS A 30 -15.82 30.04 -0.02
N ILE A 31 -15.64 28.75 0.06
CA ILE A 31 -14.63 28.02 -0.67
C ILE A 31 -15.04 27.79 -2.10
N LEU A 32 -14.12 28.11 -3.06
CA LEU A 32 -14.36 27.90 -4.48
C LEU A 32 -15.70 28.49 -4.98
N ALA A 33 -16.15 29.58 -4.36
CA ALA A 33 -17.38 30.26 -4.73
C ALA A 33 -17.25 30.92 -6.12
N GLY A 34 -16.08 31.45 -6.41
CA GLY A 34 -15.70 31.98 -7.72
C GLY A 34 -15.11 30.94 -8.65
N LEU A 35 -15.29 31.17 -9.97
CA LEU A 35 -14.72 30.30 -10.98
C LEU A 35 -13.18 30.30 -10.95
N ASN A 36 -12.58 31.40 -10.56
CA ASN A 36 -11.12 31.61 -10.51
C ASN A 36 -10.55 31.47 -9.09
N ASP A 37 -11.29 30.84 -8.19
CA ASP A 37 -10.81 30.55 -6.86
C ASP A 37 -9.98 29.25 -6.86
N VAL A 38 -8.92 29.23 -6.03
CA VAL A 38 -8.07 28.06 -5.86
C VAL A 38 -7.72 27.88 -4.39
N ILE A 39 -7.65 26.63 -3.97
CA ILE A 39 -7.14 26.23 -2.67
C ILE A 39 -5.87 25.45 -2.89
N LEU A 40 -4.88 25.69 -2.04
CA LEU A 40 -3.58 25.00 -2.09
C LEU A 40 -3.44 24.03 -0.92
N SER A 41 -2.69 22.95 -1.12
CA SER A 41 -2.19 22.17 0.00
C SER A 41 -1.13 22.97 0.76
N GLU A 42 -1.00 22.77 2.06
CA GLU A 42 0.01 23.46 2.89
C GLU A 42 1.42 23.21 2.37
N LYS A 43 1.71 21.97 1.96
CA LYS A 43 2.97 21.57 1.35
C LYS A 43 3.28 22.36 0.08
N PHE A 44 2.30 22.53 -0.80
CA PHE A 44 2.48 23.28 -2.04
C PHE A 44 2.55 24.78 -1.78
N ALA A 45 1.76 25.30 -0.87
CA ALA A 45 1.81 26.70 -0.45
C ALA A 45 3.21 27.06 0.10
N HIS A 46 3.80 26.23 0.93
CA HIS A 46 5.17 26.38 1.40
C HIS A 46 6.20 26.31 0.27
N LYS A 47 6.02 25.38 -0.67
CA LYS A 47 6.91 25.23 -1.84
C LYS A 47 6.90 26.47 -2.75
N ALA A 48 5.71 27.04 -2.98
CA ALA A 48 5.53 28.14 -3.93
C ALA A 48 5.74 29.53 -3.31
N PHE A 49 5.40 29.72 -2.03
CA PHE A 49 5.40 31.02 -1.37
C PHE A 49 6.36 31.12 -0.17
N GLY A 50 7.02 30.02 0.20
CA GLY A 50 7.90 29.97 1.37
C GLY A 50 7.12 30.24 2.64
N SER A 51 7.59 31.20 3.44
CA SER A 51 6.95 31.62 4.72
C SER A 51 5.90 32.74 4.53
N SER A 52 5.65 33.18 3.29
CA SER A 52 4.71 34.27 3.02
C SER A 52 3.28 33.74 2.96
N ASP A 53 2.32 34.51 3.44
CA ASP A 53 0.90 34.15 3.33
C ASP A 53 0.48 34.09 1.84
N PRO A 54 -0.01 32.94 1.38
CA PRO A 54 -0.45 32.76 -0.01
C PRO A 54 -1.86 33.29 -0.26
N VAL A 55 -2.69 33.48 0.78
CA VAL A 55 -4.10 33.87 0.65
C VAL A 55 -4.23 35.26 0.02
N GLY A 56 -5.09 35.39 -0.96
CA GLY A 56 -5.29 36.61 -1.75
C GLY A 56 -4.28 36.81 -2.88
N ARG A 57 -3.25 35.97 -2.98
CA ARG A 57 -2.30 36.04 -4.10
C ARG A 57 -2.80 35.30 -5.32
N THR A 58 -2.24 35.65 -6.48
CA THR A 58 -2.62 35.07 -7.77
C THR A 58 -1.56 34.06 -8.20
N ILE A 59 -2.01 32.90 -8.67
CA ILE A 59 -1.18 31.89 -9.33
C ILE A 59 -1.69 31.63 -10.75
N GLU A 60 -0.81 31.19 -11.63
CA GLU A 60 -1.18 30.74 -12.98
C GLU A 60 -1.15 29.21 -13.04
N VAL A 61 -2.28 28.62 -13.42
CA VAL A 61 -2.38 27.17 -13.66
C VAL A 61 -2.72 26.97 -15.13
N GLY A 62 -1.76 26.47 -15.87
CA GLY A 62 -1.86 26.41 -17.33
C GLY A 62 -1.86 27.80 -17.97
N LYS A 63 -3.00 28.20 -18.54
CA LYS A 63 -3.21 29.53 -19.18
C LYS A 63 -4.12 30.44 -18.36
N ASN A 64 -4.63 29.97 -17.25
CA ASN A 64 -5.64 30.67 -16.46
C ASN A 64 -5.03 31.19 -15.16
N ARG A 65 -5.54 32.36 -14.73
CA ARG A 65 -5.15 32.98 -13.45
C ARG A 65 -6.18 32.66 -12.36
N PHE A 66 -5.68 32.25 -11.21
CA PHE A 66 -6.51 31.91 -10.05
C PHE A 66 -6.05 32.70 -8.83
N THR A 67 -7.01 33.06 -7.98
CA THR A 67 -6.75 33.70 -6.69
C THR A 67 -6.78 32.66 -5.59
N VAL A 68 -5.75 32.60 -4.78
CA VAL A 68 -5.69 31.69 -3.62
C VAL A 68 -6.67 32.17 -2.56
N THR A 69 -7.70 31.37 -2.30
CA THR A 69 -8.74 31.67 -1.30
C THR A 69 -8.53 30.95 0.02
N GLY A 70 -7.72 29.91 0.04
CA GLY A 70 -7.41 29.19 1.26
C GLY A 70 -6.29 28.18 1.10
N VAL A 71 -5.86 27.64 2.24
CA VAL A 71 -4.85 26.58 2.32
C VAL A 71 -5.42 25.44 3.16
N ILE A 72 -5.47 24.24 2.60
CA ILE A 72 -5.82 23.03 3.32
C ILE A 72 -4.56 22.56 4.09
N GLN A 73 -4.71 22.32 5.40
CA GLN A 73 -3.64 21.74 6.20
C GLN A 73 -3.26 20.36 5.66
N ASP A 74 -2.00 19.97 5.90
CA ASP A 74 -1.48 18.72 5.38
C ASP A 74 -2.39 17.53 5.69
N PHE A 75 -2.64 16.78 4.64
CA PHE A 75 -3.40 15.55 4.70
C PHE A 75 -2.64 14.51 5.52
N GLY A 76 -3.39 13.69 6.24
CA GLY A 76 -2.79 12.55 6.92
C GLY A 76 -2.10 11.60 5.92
N PRO A 77 -1.14 10.83 6.39
CA PRO A 77 -0.31 9.96 5.52
C PRO A 77 -1.10 8.85 4.81
N TYR A 78 -2.35 8.64 5.19
CA TYR A 78 -3.28 7.65 4.61
C TYR A 78 -4.40 8.30 3.82
N ASP A 79 -4.34 9.63 3.63
CA ASP A 79 -5.36 10.36 2.90
C ASP A 79 -5.09 10.28 1.40
N GLU A 80 -6.14 9.98 0.62
CA GLU A 80 -6.06 9.91 -0.84
C GLU A 80 -5.73 11.26 -1.48
N LEU A 81 -6.08 12.35 -0.79
CA LEU A 81 -5.91 13.71 -1.30
C LEU A 81 -4.49 14.28 -1.07
N GLN A 82 -3.64 13.60 -0.30
CA GLN A 82 -2.27 14.03 -0.03
C GLN A 82 -1.41 14.22 -1.29
N TYR A 83 -1.87 13.70 -2.42
CA TYR A 83 -1.15 13.77 -3.70
C TYR A 83 -1.53 14.99 -4.52
N TYR A 84 -2.61 15.68 -4.15
CA TYR A 84 -3.05 16.88 -4.84
C TYR A 84 -2.50 18.13 -4.17
N ASP A 85 -1.91 18.98 -5.00
CA ASP A 85 -1.33 20.25 -4.59
C ASP A 85 -2.33 21.40 -4.71
N ILE A 86 -3.25 21.30 -5.70
CA ILE A 86 -4.14 22.36 -6.12
C ILE A 86 -5.56 21.85 -6.22
N PHE A 87 -6.51 22.57 -5.59
CA PHE A 87 -7.94 22.29 -5.61
C PHE A 87 -8.67 23.41 -6.35
N LEU A 88 -9.34 23.05 -7.44
CA LEU A 88 -10.08 23.96 -8.29
C LEU A 88 -11.58 23.67 -8.21
N SER A 89 -12.41 24.66 -8.58
CA SER A 89 -13.86 24.43 -8.68
C SER A 89 -14.18 23.47 -9.82
N ILE A 90 -15.08 22.50 -9.57
CA ILE A 90 -15.57 21.57 -10.60
C ILE A 90 -16.23 22.31 -11.78
N ARG A 91 -16.70 23.55 -11.57
CA ARG A 91 -17.24 24.42 -12.63
C ARG A 91 -16.22 24.74 -13.74
N GLN A 92 -14.92 24.58 -13.46
CA GLN A 92 -13.89 24.68 -14.51
C GLN A 92 -14.07 23.60 -15.58
N LEU A 93 -14.74 22.49 -15.25
CA LEU A 93 -15.04 21.38 -16.14
C LEU A 93 -16.39 21.50 -16.84
N ASP A 94 -17.16 22.56 -16.63
CA ASP A 94 -18.54 22.69 -17.18
C ASP A 94 -18.59 22.46 -18.71
N GLY A 95 -17.61 22.94 -19.43
CA GLY A 95 -17.50 22.69 -20.87
C GLY A 95 -17.16 21.25 -21.25
N MET A 96 -16.54 20.47 -20.34
CA MET A 96 -16.18 19.08 -20.55
C MET A 96 -17.30 18.14 -20.06
N VAL A 97 -17.92 18.46 -18.92
CA VAL A 97 -19.00 17.68 -18.31
C VAL A 97 -20.29 17.75 -19.13
N GLN A 98 -20.55 18.87 -19.80
CA GLN A 98 -21.74 19.02 -20.66
C GLN A 98 -21.64 18.24 -21.99
N ARG A 99 -20.44 17.75 -22.35
CA ARG A 99 -20.31 16.87 -23.51
C ARG A 99 -20.60 15.45 -23.07
N MET A 100 -21.71 14.90 -23.48
CA MET A 100 -22.15 13.53 -23.19
C MET A 100 -21.20 12.43 -23.70
N ASP A 101 -20.22 12.77 -24.54
CA ASP A 101 -19.21 11.90 -25.09
C ASP A 101 -17.98 11.70 -24.18
N ASN A 102 -17.93 12.44 -23.09
CA ASN A 102 -16.85 12.33 -22.13
C ASN A 102 -17.26 11.41 -20.98
N PHE A 103 -16.82 10.15 -21.03
CA PHE A 103 -16.86 9.24 -19.90
C PHE A 103 -15.91 9.75 -18.81
N GLY A 104 -16.30 10.86 -18.18
CA GLY A 104 -15.45 11.56 -17.24
C GLY A 104 -15.20 10.74 -15.98
N MET A 105 -13.97 10.78 -15.54
CA MET A 105 -13.51 10.22 -14.28
C MET A 105 -13.91 11.15 -13.15
N VAL A 106 -15.17 11.06 -12.72
CA VAL A 106 -15.69 11.84 -11.60
C VAL A 106 -16.04 10.88 -10.46
N ASN A 107 -15.43 11.11 -9.31
CA ASN A 107 -15.82 10.40 -8.09
C ASN A 107 -16.94 11.16 -7.40
N ILE A 108 -18.04 10.47 -7.12
CA ILE A 108 -19.20 11.04 -6.43
C ILE A 108 -19.25 10.44 -5.02
N PHE A 109 -19.13 11.28 -4.01
CA PHE A 109 -19.28 10.91 -2.61
C PHE A 109 -20.63 11.38 -2.12
N VAL A 110 -21.35 10.53 -1.41
CA VAL A 110 -22.68 10.82 -0.89
C VAL A 110 -22.80 10.41 0.58
N THR A 111 -23.49 11.22 1.35
CA THR A 111 -23.92 10.85 2.70
C THR A 111 -25.34 10.34 2.63
N LEU A 112 -25.57 9.14 3.14
CA LEU A 112 -26.92 8.57 3.20
C LEU A 112 -27.62 9.04 4.49
N GLN A 113 -28.93 9.20 4.41
CA GLN A 113 -29.76 9.43 5.59
C GLN A 113 -29.75 8.20 6.51
N ASP A 114 -29.92 8.42 7.80
CA ASP A 114 -30.00 7.35 8.78
C ASP A 114 -31.07 6.32 8.41
N GLY A 115 -30.68 5.06 8.36
CA GLY A 115 -31.57 3.94 7.99
C GLY A 115 -31.73 3.70 6.48
N ALA A 116 -31.13 4.50 5.61
CA ALA A 116 -31.16 4.25 4.17
C ALA A 116 -30.30 3.05 3.79
N SER A 117 -30.85 2.14 2.98
CA SER A 117 -30.09 1.00 2.43
C SER A 117 -29.21 1.45 1.27
N PRO A 118 -27.88 1.23 1.31
CA PRO A 118 -26.99 1.54 0.20
C PRO A 118 -27.40 0.86 -1.11
N ASP A 119 -27.84 -0.40 -1.04
CA ASP A 119 -28.23 -1.18 -2.22
C ASP A 119 -29.50 -0.61 -2.87
N ALA A 120 -30.49 -0.21 -2.07
CA ALA A 120 -31.72 0.43 -2.59
C ALA A 120 -31.45 1.79 -3.23
N VAL A 121 -30.48 2.54 -2.70
CA VAL A 121 -30.06 3.82 -3.31
C VAL A 121 -29.27 3.57 -4.59
N ALA A 122 -28.40 2.56 -4.61
CA ALA A 122 -27.64 2.16 -5.79
C ALA A 122 -28.58 1.75 -6.95
N GLU A 123 -29.62 0.96 -6.68
CA GLU A 123 -30.61 0.56 -7.66
C GLU A 123 -31.35 1.77 -8.26
N LYS A 124 -31.80 2.71 -7.43
CA LYS A 124 -32.43 3.97 -7.90
C LYS A 124 -31.48 4.84 -8.72
N LEU A 125 -30.20 4.85 -8.38
CA LEU A 125 -29.20 5.56 -9.17
C LEU A 125 -29.01 4.91 -10.53
N LEU A 126 -28.96 3.57 -10.58
CA LEU A 126 -28.86 2.82 -11.83
C LEU A 126 -29.99 3.15 -12.77
N ASP A 127 -31.25 3.12 -12.29
CA ASP A 127 -32.42 3.46 -13.09
C ASP A 127 -32.32 4.86 -13.71
N LYS A 128 -31.88 5.85 -12.90
CA LYS A 128 -31.68 7.22 -13.39
C LYS A 128 -30.54 7.34 -14.40
N TYR A 129 -29.45 6.60 -14.20
CA TYR A 129 -28.35 6.56 -15.18
C TYR A 129 -28.77 5.89 -16.48
N VAL A 130 -29.53 4.81 -16.41
CA VAL A 130 -30.08 4.13 -17.59
C VAL A 130 -30.96 5.08 -18.39
N ASP A 131 -31.87 5.82 -17.73
CA ASP A 131 -32.73 6.79 -18.40
C ASP A 131 -31.94 7.93 -19.04
N TYR A 132 -30.94 8.45 -18.35
CA TYR A 132 -30.08 9.53 -18.84
C TYR A 132 -29.26 9.13 -20.08
N TRP A 133 -28.71 7.92 -20.10
CA TRP A 133 -27.85 7.42 -21.17
C TRP A 133 -28.62 6.73 -22.30
N LYS A 134 -29.91 6.47 -22.12
CA LYS A 134 -30.75 5.78 -23.10
C LYS A 134 -30.74 6.45 -24.47
N ASP A 135 -30.86 7.77 -24.51
CA ASP A 135 -30.87 8.53 -25.76
C ASP A 135 -29.50 8.53 -26.46
N PHE A 136 -28.42 8.45 -25.70
CA PHE A 136 -27.06 8.37 -26.23
C PHE A 136 -26.82 7.02 -26.93
N TYR A 137 -27.15 5.92 -26.27
CA TYR A 137 -26.92 4.58 -26.82
C TYR A 137 -27.90 4.20 -27.92
N THR A 138 -29.10 4.75 -27.94
CA THR A 138 -30.05 4.56 -29.04
C THR A 138 -29.63 5.31 -30.31
N ARG A 139 -28.91 6.43 -30.15
CA ARG A 139 -28.40 7.24 -31.26
C ARG A 139 -27.26 6.58 -32.02
N ASP A 140 -26.43 5.80 -31.35
CA ASP A 140 -25.24 5.14 -31.91
C ASP A 140 -25.54 3.73 -32.46
N GLY A 141 -26.79 3.29 -32.45
CA GLY A 141 -27.20 1.98 -33.00
C GLY A 141 -26.70 0.77 -32.23
N SER A 142 -25.95 1.00 -31.16
CA SER A 142 -25.30 -0.07 -30.38
C SER A 142 -26.25 -0.78 -29.41
N GLY A 143 -27.52 -0.43 -29.36
CA GLY A 143 -28.67 -1.13 -28.71
C GLY A 143 -28.41 -1.96 -27.43
N GLY A 144 -27.24 -1.91 -26.89
CA GLY A 144 -26.78 -2.69 -25.74
C GLY A 144 -26.93 -1.95 -24.44
N ASN A 145 -27.39 -2.67 -23.44
CA ASN A 145 -27.43 -2.16 -22.08
C ASN A 145 -26.01 -2.19 -21.50
N PHE A 146 -25.27 -1.08 -21.58
CA PHE A 146 -23.88 -0.98 -21.11
C PHE A 146 -23.80 -0.82 -19.58
N LEU A 147 -24.88 -0.47 -18.90
CA LEU A 147 -24.93 -0.32 -17.46
C LEU A 147 -25.43 -1.61 -16.82
N TRP A 148 -24.51 -2.38 -16.28
CA TRP A 148 -24.76 -3.72 -15.72
C TRP A 148 -25.14 -3.68 -14.25
N GLY A 149 -24.88 -2.57 -13.58
CA GLY A 149 -25.15 -2.40 -12.16
C GLY A 149 -24.59 -1.10 -11.60
N SER A 150 -25.11 -0.71 -10.47
CA SER A 150 -24.60 0.37 -9.64
C SER A 150 -24.30 -0.15 -8.24
N THR A 151 -23.21 0.27 -7.65
CA THR A 151 -22.86 -0.11 -6.28
C THR A 151 -22.37 1.12 -5.51
N LEU A 152 -22.82 1.26 -4.27
CA LEU A 152 -22.28 2.24 -3.35
C LEU A 152 -21.27 1.57 -2.44
N THR A 153 -20.04 2.01 -2.53
CA THR A 153 -18.95 1.47 -1.70
C THR A 153 -18.69 2.40 -0.52
N ARG A 154 -18.64 1.85 0.68
CA ARG A 154 -18.28 2.62 1.88
C ARG A 154 -16.85 3.15 1.75
N LEU A 155 -16.62 4.39 2.20
CA LEU A 155 -15.33 5.07 2.10
C LEU A 155 -14.21 4.27 2.80
N ASP A 156 -14.50 3.67 3.95
CA ASP A 156 -13.53 2.83 4.70
C ASP A 156 -13.13 1.53 3.98
N ARG A 157 -13.87 1.12 2.94
CA ARG A 157 -13.60 -0.07 2.12
C ARG A 157 -13.14 0.27 0.71
N LEU A 158 -13.10 1.55 0.38
CA LEU A 158 -12.84 2.02 -0.98
C LEU A 158 -11.46 1.57 -1.47
N TYR A 159 -10.43 1.72 -0.65
CA TYR A 159 -9.05 1.39 -1.00
C TYR A 159 -8.86 -0.06 -1.51
N PHE A 160 -9.56 -1.03 -0.93
CA PHE A 160 -9.52 -2.44 -1.34
C PHE A 160 -10.73 -2.87 -2.17
N SER A 161 -11.52 -1.93 -2.64
CA SER A 161 -12.65 -2.25 -3.52
C SER A 161 -12.16 -2.60 -4.93
N LYS A 162 -12.96 -3.38 -5.65
CA LYS A 162 -12.71 -3.67 -7.07
C LYS A 162 -13.29 -2.59 -7.97
N ILE A 163 -13.22 -1.33 -7.55
CA ILE A 163 -13.70 -0.22 -8.34
C ILE A 163 -12.72 0.05 -9.47
N ASP A 164 -13.27 0.50 -10.52
CA ASP A 164 -12.82 0.49 -11.88
C ASP A 164 -11.47 1.19 -12.14
N VAL A 165 -10.83 0.74 -13.21
CA VAL A 165 -9.51 1.12 -13.71
C VAL A 165 -9.36 2.63 -14.00
N TYR A 166 -10.46 3.38 -14.05
CA TYR A 166 -10.47 4.80 -14.40
C TYR A 166 -10.65 5.76 -13.22
N SER A 167 -10.70 5.26 -11.99
CA SER A 167 -10.77 6.15 -10.82
C SER A 167 -9.41 6.80 -10.55
N PRO A 168 -9.32 8.12 -10.37
CA PRO A 168 -8.10 8.80 -9.96
C PRO A 168 -7.68 8.45 -8.52
N LEU A 169 -8.55 7.78 -7.76
CA LEU A 169 -8.26 7.32 -6.41
C LEU A 169 -7.34 6.10 -6.45
N ARG A 170 -6.43 6.03 -5.50
CA ARG A 170 -5.53 4.88 -5.40
C ARG A 170 -6.27 3.66 -4.87
N HIS A 171 -5.97 2.53 -5.47
CA HIS A 171 -6.51 1.23 -5.07
C HIS A 171 -5.37 0.30 -4.69
N GLY A 172 -5.56 -0.39 -3.56
CA GLY A 172 -4.67 -1.46 -3.14
C GLY A 172 -5.25 -2.83 -3.53
N ASP A 173 -4.39 -3.73 -3.92
CA ASP A 173 -4.80 -5.12 -4.12
C ASP A 173 -4.71 -5.90 -2.81
N ARG A 174 -5.87 -6.24 -2.25
CA ARG A 174 -5.99 -7.04 -1.03
C ARG A 174 -5.26 -8.39 -1.16
N LYS A 175 -5.25 -8.99 -2.36
CA LYS A 175 -4.56 -10.27 -2.59
C LYS A 175 -3.05 -10.13 -2.44
N ILE A 176 -2.48 -9.02 -2.87
CA ILE A 176 -1.04 -8.75 -2.69
C ILE A 176 -0.73 -8.68 -1.20
N VAL A 177 -1.53 -7.96 -0.42
CA VAL A 177 -1.35 -7.86 1.05
C VAL A 177 -1.48 -9.23 1.72
N GLU A 178 -2.48 -10.03 1.34
CA GLU A 178 -2.69 -11.39 1.87
C GLU A 178 -1.50 -12.32 1.51
N VAL A 179 -0.99 -12.25 0.29
CA VAL A 179 0.18 -13.02 -0.14
C VAL A 179 1.44 -12.60 0.62
N LEU A 180 1.70 -11.29 0.74
CA LEU A 180 2.84 -10.77 1.50
C LEU A 180 2.78 -11.19 2.97
N LEU A 181 1.59 -11.12 3.58
CA LEU A 181 1.38 -11.58 4.96
C LEU A 181 1.63 -13.08 5.09
N ALA A 182 1.13 -13.89 4.16
CA ALA A 182 1.34 -15.34 4.15
C ALA A 182 2.84 -15.67 4.03
N VAL A 183 3.56 -15.02 3.13
CA VAL A 183 5.02 -15.19 2.98
C VAL A 183 5.75 -14.78 4.27
N ALA A 184 5.39 -13.64 4.87
CA ALA A 184 5.99 -13.18 6.12
C ALA A 184 5.76 -14.20 7.27
N LEU A 185 4.55 -14.76 7.39
CA LEU A 185 4.25 -15.78 8.38
C LEU A 185 5.04 -17.09 8.15
N ILE A 186 5.17 -17.52 6.90
CA ILE A 186 5.97 -18.70 6.53
C ILE A 186 7.45 -18.50 6.90
N LEU A 187 8.00 -17.33 6.59
CA LEU A 187 9.37 -16.98 6.95
C LEU A 187 9.57 -16.92 8.46
N LEU A 188 8.60 -16.35 9.19
CA LEU A 188 8.62 -16.29 10.65
C LEU A 188 8.62 -17.70 11.27
N ILE A 189 7.75 -18.59 10.80
CA ILE A 189 7.69 -20.00 11.24
C ILE A 189 9.02 -20.70 10.95
N SER A 190 9.58 -20.48 9.76
CA SER A 190 10.89 -21.03 9.39
C SER A 190 12.00 -20.53 10.32
N ALA A 191 12.00 -19.26 10.68
CA ALA A 191 12.96 -18.66 11.62
C ALA A 191 12.82 -19.27 13.03
N ILE A 192 11.58 -19.46 13.52
CA ILE A 192 11.32 -20.13 14.80
C ILE A 192 11.84 -21.57 14.80
N PHE A 193 11.59 -22.32 13.73
CA PHE A 193 12.11 -23.70 13.60
C PHE A 193 13.64 -23.73 13.60
N ASN A 194 14.29 -22.80 12.89
CA ASN A 194 15.73 -22.67 12.88
C ASN A 194 16.29 -22.41 14.30
N TYR A 195 15.69 -21.47 15.04
CA TYR A 195 16.08 -21.18 16.42
C TYR A 195 15.90 -22.40 17.33
N ILE A 196 14.76 -23.10 17.24
CA ILE A 196 14.50 -24.31 18.00
C ILE A 196 15.55 -25.37 17.67
N ASN A 197 15.86 -25.61 16.41
CA ASN A 197 16.86 -26.58 15.98
C ASN A 197 18.24 -26.29 16.54
N LEU A 198 18.67 -25.01 16.46
CA LEU A 198 19.95 -24.57 17.00
C LEU A 198 20.02 -24.77 18.52
N THR A 199 18.98 -24.38 19.23
CA THR A 199 18.89 -24.50 20.69
C THR A 199 18.85 -25.98 21.13
N VAL A 200 18.11 -26.83 20.42
CA VAL A 200 18.06 -28.28 20.68
C VAL A 200 19.43 -28.93 20.40
N ALA A 201 20.13 -28.54 19.34
CA ALA A 201 21.47 -29.04 19.05
C ALA A 201 22.47 -28.69 20.15
N GLN A 202 22.34 -27.50 20.75
CA GLN A 202 23.20 -27.05 21.86
C GLN A 202 22.82 -27.67 23.21
N THR A 203 21.62 -28.27 23.33
CA THR A 203 21.11 -28.82 24.58
C THR A 203 22.00 -29.90 25.17
N GLY A 204 22.70 -30.67 24.34
CA GLY A 204 23.65 -31.69 24.83
C GLY A 204 24.80 -31.12 25.68
N LYS A 205 25.33 -29.96 25.28
CA LYS A 205 26.38 -29.25 26.03
C LYS A 205 25.81 -28.59 27.29
N ARG A 206 24.64 -28.00 27.19
CA ARG A 206 23.96 -27.30 28.30
C ARG A 206 23.30 -28.27 29.31
N ALA A 207 23.00 -29.53 28.89
CA ALA A 207 22.34 -30.52 29.76
C ALA A 207 23.16 -30.84 31.01
N LYS A 208 24.50 -30.93 30.91
CA LYS A 208 25.36 -31.17 32.06
C LYS A 208 25.31 -30.04 33.06
N GLU A 209 25.40 -28.79 32.61
CA GLU A 209 25.27 -27.61 33.46
C GLU A 209 23.90 -27.56 34.18
N MET A 210 22.81 -27.81 33.45
CA MET A 210 21.46 -27.81 34.02
C MET A 210 21.24 -28.97 34.99
N ALA A 211 21.82 -30.14 34.71
CA ALA A 211 21.76 -31.28 35.63
C ALA A 211 22.49 -30.97 36.94
N THR A 212 23.67 -30.36 36.90
CA THR A 212 24.43 -29.94 38.09
C THR A 212 23.62 -28.90 38.90
N ARG A 213 23.04 -27.91 38.25
CA ARG A 213 22.19 -26.89 38.92
C ARG A 213 20.97 -27.51 39.61
N ARG A 214 20.29 -28.49 38.96
CA ARG A 214 19.19 -29.21 39.56
C ARG A 214 19.60 -30.07 40.74
N LEU A 215 20.78 -30.68 40.74
CA LEU A 215 21.33 -31.41 41.88
C LEU A 215 21.64 -30.48 43.04
N LEU A 216 21.95 -29.20 42.75
CA LEU A 216 22.15 -28.12 43.75
C LEU A 216 20.84 -27.50 44.22
N GLY A 217 19.66 -28.02 43.79
CA GLY A 217 18.36 -27.59 44.27
C GLY A 217 17.61 -26.59 43.36
N GLU A 218 18.12 -26.29 42.15
CA GLU A 218 17.39 -25.38 41.24
C GLU A 218 16.10 -26.06 40.72
N SER A 219 14.98 -25.31 40.78
CA SER A 219 13.68 -25.80 40.33
C SER A 219 13.57 -25.85 38.80
N SER A 220 12.74 -26.78 38.28
CA SER A 220 12.44 -26.86 36.84
C SER A 220 11.85 -25.58 36.29
N GLY A 221 11.06 -24.84 37.08
CA GLY A 221 10.47 -23.56 36.69
C GLY A 221 11.52 -22.44 36.49
N SER A 222 12.59 -22.45 37.32
CA SER A 222 13.72 -21.53 37.16
C SER A 222 14.42 -21.73 35.83
N ILE A 223 14.65 -22.99 35.45
CA ILE A 223 15.27 -23.35 34.16
C ILE A 223 14.39 -22.89 32.99
N VAL A 224 13.07 -23.14 33.03
CA VAL A 224 12.14 -22.70 32.01
C VAL A 224 12.16 -21.17 31.88
N ARG A 225 12.08 -20.45 32.99
CA ARG A 225 12.14 -18.99 32.99
C ARG A 225 13.44 -18.47 32.35
N ARG A 226 14.58 -19.07 32.64
CA ARG A 226 15.87 -18.70 32.05
C ARG A 226 15.88 -18.86 30.52
N TYR A 227 15.38 -19.99 29.99
CA TYR A 227 15.26 -20.19 28.54
C TYR A 227 14.31 -19.19 27.87
N LEU A 228 13.18 -18.89 28.52
CA LEU A 228 12.25 -17.89 28.03
C LEU A 228 12.87 -16.48 28.01
N MET A 229 13.61 -16.11 29.07
CA MET A 229 14.31 -14.82 29.11
C MET A 229 15.42 -14.74 28.04
N GLU A 230 16.19 -15.82 27.85
CA GLU A 230 17.21 -15.88 26.78
C GLU A 230 16.57 -15.74 25.40
N SER A 231 15.47 -16.44 25.13
CA SER A 231 14.70 -16.34 23.89
C SER A 231 14.12 -14.96 23.70
N PHE A 232 13.55 -14.36 24.75
CA PHE A 232 13.02 -13.02 24.71
C PHE A 232 14.09 -11.98 24.36
N LEU A 233 15.23 -12.01 25.05
CA LEU A 233 16.32 -11.08 24.79
C LEU A 233 16.83 -11.21 23.35
N PHE A 234 17.02 -12.43 22.87
CA PHE A 234 17.46 -12.70 21.51
C PHE A 234 16.46 -12.20 20.47
N THR A 235 15.18 -12.52 20.65
CA THR A 235 14.09 -12.06 19.77
C THR A 235 13.96 -10.54 19.76
N PHE A 236 14.11 -9.91 20.94
CA PHE A 236 14.08 -8.46 21.06
C PHE A 236 15.22 -7.79 20.27
N VAL A 237 16.44 -8.30 20.38
CA VAL A 237 17.59 -7.80 19.60
C VAL A 237 17.33 -8.01 18.10
N CYS A 238 16.86 -9.17 17.69
CA CYS A 238 16.50 -9.45 16.29
C CYS A 238 15.41 -8.48 15.79
N MET A 239 14.41 -8.18 16.61
CA MET A 239 13.35 -7.23 16.27
C MET A 239 13.91 -5.82 16.05
N LEU A 240 14.81 -5.35 16.92
CA LEU A 240 15.47 -4.05 16.75
C LEU A 240 16.26 -3.98 15.44
N PHE A 241 17.04 -5.03 15.13
CA PHE A 241 17.74 -5.10 13.86
C PHE A 241 16.78 -5.17 12.66
N GLY A 242 15.68 -5.91 12.79
CA GLY A 242 14.63 -5.98 11.76
C GLY A 242 14.02 -4.62 11.46
N VAL A 243 13.68 -3.85 12.50
CA VAL A 243 13.17 -2.47 12.36
C VAL A 243 14.23 -1.57 11.70
N LEU A 244 15.48 -1.66 12.12
CA LEU A 244 16.58 -0.88 11.52
C LEU A 244 16.70 -1.18 10.01
N VAL A 245 16.71 -2.45 9.63
CA VAL A 245 16.77 -2.85 8.22
C VAL A 245 15.55 -2.36 7.45
N ALA A 246 14.34 -2.47 8.03
CA ALA A 246 13.12 -1.96 7.40
C ALA A 246 13.20 -0.44 7.16
N LEU A 247 13.74 0.33 8.11
CA LEU A 247 13.94 1.78 7.97
C LEU A 247 14.96 2.11 6.87
N LEU A 248 16.06 1.36 6.78
CA LEU A 248 17.10 1.57 5.75
C LEU A 248 16.57 1.31 4.34
N PHE A 249 15.72 0.29 4.16
CA PHE A 249 15.16 -0.09 2.87
C PHE A 249 13.79 0.51 2.58
N LYS A 250 13.26 1.35 3.48
CA LYS A 250 11.94 1.96 3.36
C LYS A 250 11.71 2.59 1.98
N GLY A 251 12.55 3.50 1.54
CA GLY A 251 12.38 4.22 0.29
C GLY A 251 12.38 3.31 -0.95
N TRP A 252 13.20 2.26 -0.93
CA TRP A 252 13.21 1.26 -2.00
C TRP A 252 11.90 0.45 -2.03
N ILE A 253 11.38 0.06 -0.86
CA ILE A 253 10.12 -0.67 -0.75
C ILE A 253 8.94 0.22 -1.18
N GLU A 254 8.93 1.49 -0.80
CA GLU A 254 7.92 2.48 -1.22
C GLU A 254 7.88 2.63 -2.75
N THR A 255 9.05 2.71 -3.37
CA THR A 255 9.14 2.78 -4.84
C THR A 255 8.64 1.49 -5.49
N LEU A 256 9.00 0.32 -4.94
CA LEU A 256 8.60 -0.98 -5.47
C LEU A 256 7.08 -1.22 -5.38
N LEU A 257 6.49 -0.85 -4.25
CA LEU A 257 5.06 -1.05 -4.00
C LEU A 257 4.19 0.12 -4.47
N ASN A 258 4.82 1.20 -4.96
CA ASN A 258 4.16 2.45 -5.33
C ASN A 258 3.20 2.95 -4.23
N THR A 259 3.64 2.87 -2.97
CA THR A 259 2.84 3.27 -1.80
C THR A 259 3.72 3.89 -0.74
N ALA A 260 3.21 4.89 -0.03
CA ALA A 260 3.92 5.47 1.11
C ALA A 260 3.80 4.56 2.33
N ILE A 261 4.93 4.22 2.93
CA ILE A 261 4.97 3.46 4.19
C ILE A 261 5.18 4.44 5.33
N VAL A 262 4.12 4.70 6.07
CA VAL A 262 4.20 5.58 7.23
C VAL A 262 4.36 4.72 8.48
N LEU A 263 5.55 4.78 9.05
CA LEU A 263 5.86 4.15 10.33
C LEU A 263 5.50 5.12 11.46
N VAL A 264 4.22 5.29 11.73
CA VAL A 264 3.77 6.02 12.91
C VAL A 264 3.77 5.04 14.08
N PRO A 265 4.52 5.29 15.14
CA PRO A 265 4.50 4.47 16.35
C PRO A 265 3.23 4.79 17.17
N ASP A 266 2.05 4.48 16.60
CA ASP A 266 0.80 4.54 17.35
C ASP A 266 0.70 3.39 18.37
N ALA A 267 -0.19 3.53 19.33
CA ALA A 267 -0.36 2.54 20.39
C ALA A 267 -0.71 1.15 19.87
N ALA A 268 -1.46 1.06 18.77
CA ALA A 268 -1.87 -0.21 18.16
C ALA A 268 -0.67 -0.91 17.51
N THR A 269 0.17 -0.20 16.76
CA THR A 269 1.37 -0.74 16.13
C THR A 269 2.39 -1.20 17.17
N ILE A 270 2.59 -0.41 18.24
CA ILE A 270 3.46 -0.80 19.36
C ILE A 270 2.92 -2.06 20.04
N ALA A 271 1.63 -2.11 20.33
CA ALA A 271 1.00 -3.27 20.95
C ALA A 271 1.14 -4.53 20.06
N ALA A 272 0.92 -4.42 18.76
CA ALA A 272 1.11 -5.50 17.81
C ALA A 272 2.57 -6.00 17.81
N GLY A 273 3.56 -5.10 17.81
CA GLY A 273 4.97 -5.44 17.91
C GLY A 273 5.30 -6.20 19.20
N VAL A 274 4.76 -5.74 20.35
CA VAL A 274 4.94 -6.41 21.65
C VAL A 274 4.30 -7.80 21.63
N ILE A 275 3.09 -7.93 21.09
CA ILE A 275 2.41 -9.24 20.96
C ILE A 275 3.26 -10.21 20.13
N VAL A 276 3.75 -9.77 18.97
CA VAL A 276 4.61 -10.60 18.10
C VAL A 276 5.90 -10.98 18.85
N LEU A 277 6.55 -10.04 19.52
CA LEU A 277 7.76 -10.30 20.32
C LEU A 277 7.51 -11.37 21.37
N VAL A 278 6.46 -11.24 22.16
CA VAL A 278 6.11 -12.20 23.23
C VAL A 278 5.77 -13.56 22.62
N LEU A 279 4.93 -13.59 21.60
CA LEU A 279 4.49 -14.81 20.93
C LEU A 279 5.68 -15.59 20.35
N VAL A 280 6.56 -14.92 19.61
CA VAL A 280 7.75 -15.53 19.03
C VAL A 280 8.70 -16.03 20.12
N SER A 281 8.93 -15.23 21.17
CA SER A 281 9.80 -15.62 22.30
C SER A 281 9.28 -16.84 23.03
N VAL A 282 7.97 -16.92 23.23
CA VAL A 282 7.34 -18.07 23.90
C VAL A 282 7.42 -19.32 23.01
N LEU A 283 7.03 -19.22 21.74
CA LEU A 283 7.06 -20.35 20.81
C LEU A 283 8.48 -20.91 20.61
N SER A 284 9.47 -20.03 20.48
CA SER A 284 10.85 -20.42 20.27
C SER A 284 11.54 -20.92 21.53
N GLY A 285 11.21 -20.37 22.71
CA GLY A 285 11.85 -20.70 23.98
C GLY A 285 11.21 -21.86 24.75
N LEU A 286 9.88 -22.04 24.64
CA LEU A 286 9.12 -22.99 25.47
C LEU A 286 9.48 -24.44 25.15
N LEU A 287 9.63 -24.77 23.86
CA LEU A 287 9.90 -26.15 23.43
C LEU A 287 11.27 -26.65 23.89
N PRO A 288 12.39 -25.90 23.72
CA PRO A 288 13.68 -26.28 24.30
C PRO A 288 13.64 -26.33 25.84
N ALA A 289 12.99 -25.33 26.46
CA ALA A 289 12.89 -25.28 27.92
C ALA A 289 12.18 -26.52 28.48
N PHE A 290 11.07 -26.92 27.87
CA PHE A 290 10.32 -28.11 28.27
C PHE A 290 11.12 -29.41 28.07
N MET A 291 11.90 -29.48 26.98
CA MET A 291 12.78 -30.63 26.75
C MET A 291 13.83 -30.76 27.85
N VAL A 292 14.49 -29.66 28.22
CA VAL A 292 15.57 -29.67 29.22
C VAL A 292 15.05 -29.88 30.63
N SER A 293 13.89 -29.30 30.97
CA SER A 293 13.29 -29.43 32.31
C SER A 293 12.88 -30.87 32.67
N ARG A 294 12.64 -31.73 31.68
CA ARG A 294 12.25 -33.14 31.88
C ARG A 294 13.41 -34.09 31.99
N PHE A 295 14.65 -33.65 31.91
CA PHE A 295 15.81 -34.55 32.08
C PHE A 295 15.98 -34.99 33.51
N LYS A 296 16.30 -36.29 33.70
CA LYS A 296 16.71 -36.84 34.99
C LYS A 296 18.17 -36.43 35.24
N PRO A 297 18.46 -35.61 36.28
CA PRO A 297 19.82 -35.08 36.49
C PRO A 297 20.89 -36.14 36.67
N ILE A 298 20.58 -37.23 37.40
CA ILE A 298 21.46 -38.33 37.71
C ILE A 298 21.94 -39.08 36.45
N ALA A 299 21.03 -39.31 35.48
CA ALA A 299 21.34 -39.99 34.23
C ALA A 299 22.28 -39.17 33.34
N VAL A 300 22.12 -37.83 33.39
CA VAL A 300 22.99 -36.90 32.63
C VAL A 300 24.42 -36.87 33.21
N VAL A 301 24.56 -36.85 34.52
CA VAL A 301 25.89 -36.80 35.19
C VAL A 301 26.63 -38.13 35.08
N LYS A 302 25.93 -39.29 35.16
CA LYS A 302 26.55 -40.61 34.95
C LYS A 302 26.97 -40.92 33.52
N GLY A 303 26.66 -40.06 32.55
CA GLY A 303 27.04 -40.28 31.15
C GLY A 303 26.16 -41.27 30.39
N ASP A 304 25.15 -41.87 31.03
CA ASP A 304 24.19 -42.81 30.40
C ASP A 304 23.17 -42.13 29.50
N PHE A 305 23.29 -40.83 29.34
CA PHE A 305 22.33 -40.03 28.62
C PHE A 305 22.55 -40.08 27.10
N ARG A 306 21.89 -41.06 26.45
CA ARG A 306 21.83 -41.12 24.98
C ARG A 306 20.72 -40.19 24.44
N PHE A 307 21.11 -39.11 23.78
CA PHE A 307 20.25 -38.13 23.13
C PHE A 307 19.43 -38.69 21.93
N ARG A 308 19.44 -40.02 21.74
CA ARG A 308 19.03 -40.72 20.50
C ARG A 308 17.53 -40.53 20.14
N SER A 309 16.65 -40.38 21.12
CA SER A 309 15.21 -40.32 20.85
C SER A 309 14.71 -38.91 20.48
N LYS A 310 15.47 -37.87 20.81
CA LYS A 310 15.03 -36.47 20.65
C LYS A 310 15.50 -35.78 19.36
N MET A 311 16.40 -36.40 18.61
CA MET A 311 16.84 -35.94 17.29
C MET A 311 15.74 -36.05 16.21
N VAL A 312 14.69 -36.82 16.45
CA VAL A 312 13.59 -36.97 15.48
C VAL A 312 12.86 -35.63 15.25
N PHE A 313 12.58 -34.91 16.32
CA PHE A 313 11.91 -33.58 16.19
C PHE A 313 12.80 -32.59 15.42
N SER A 314 14.09 -32.52 15.74
CA SER A 314 15.02 -31.66 15.01
C SER A 314 15.09 -32.01 13.53
N LYS A 315 15.13 -33.31 13.19
CA LYS A 315 15.13 -33.74 11.78
C LYS A 315 13.84 -33.34 11.05
N VAL A 316 12.69 -33.50 11.68
CA VAL A 316 11.39 -33.08 11.11
C VAL A 316 11.38 -31.59 10.85
N PHE A 317 11.81 -30.76 11.80
CA PHE A 317 11.88 -29.30 11.62
C PHE A 317 12.84 -28.90 10.50
N ILE A 318 14.02 -29.54 10.39
CA ILE A 318 14.97 -29.29 9.31
C ILE A 318 14.34 -29.66 7.95
N VAL A 319 13.67 -30.79 7.86
CA VAL A 319 13.00 -31.22 6.62
C VAL A 319 11.90 -30.21 6.24
N CYS A 320 11.05 -29.84 7.19
CA CYS A 320 10.00 -28.84 6.95
C CYS A 320 10.60 -27.50 6.49
N GLN A 321 11.65 -27.02 7.15
CA GLN A 321 12.35 -25.79 6.77
C GLN A 321 12.93 -25.86 5.35
N ASN A 322 13.58 -26.98 5.01
CA ASN A 322 14.12 -27.16 3.67
C ASN A 322 13.02 -27.19 2.59
N ILE A 323 11.90 -27.86 2.87
CA ILE A 323 10.75 -27.86 1.97
C ILE A 323 10.25 -26.42 1.75
N ILE A 324 10.02 -25.65 2.82
CA ILE A 324 9.60 -24.25 2.74
C ILE A 324 10.58 -23.43 1.90
N SER A 325 11.88 -23.54 2.19
CA SER A 325 12.91 -22.80 1.46
C SER A 325 12.94 -23.18 -0.03
N MET A 326 12.84 -24.47 -0.36
CA MET A 326 12.82 -24.93 -1.74
C MET A 326 11.57 -24.43 -2.50
N VAL A 327 10.40 -24.44 -1.85
CA VAL A 327 9.16 -23.93 -2.46
C VAL A 327 9.29 -22.43 -2.74
N LEU A 328 9.78 -21.65 -1.78
CA LEU A 328 9.96 -20.20 -1.97
C LEU A 328 10.95 -19.89 -3.12
N VAL A 329 12.08 -20.61 -3.18
CA VAL A 329 13.06 -20.45 -4.28
C VAL A 329 12.43 -20.85 -5.62
N ALA A 330 11.71 -21.97 -5.68
CA ALA A 330 11.04 -22.42 -6.89
C ALA A 330 10.01 -21.41 -7.40
N VAL A 331 9.18 -20.85 -6.49
CA VAL A 331 8.21 -19.81 -6.82
C VAL A 331 8.91 -18.56 -7.36
N ALA A 332 9.93 -18.07 -6.66
CA ALA A 332 10.69 -16.88 -7.09
C ALA A 332 11.33 -17.08 -8.47
N LEU A 333 11.94 -18.25 -8.71
CA LEU A 333 12.54 -18.60 -9.99
C LEU A 333 11.49 -18.67 -11.10
N THR A 334 10.36 -19.33 -10.84
CA THR A 334 9.24 -19.43 -11.81
C THR A 334 8.73 -18.06 -12.18
N MET A 335 8.47 -17.19 -11.19
CA MET A 335 8.02 -15.80 -11.45
C MET A 335 9.05 -15.02 -12.28
N THR A 336 10.33 -15.15 -11.97
CA THR A 336 11.40 -14.49 -12.74
C THR A 336 11.45 -14.98 -14.19
N LEU A 337 11.34 -16.30 -14.39
CA LEU A 337 11.32 -16.88 -15.73
C LEU A 337 10.08 -16.49 -16.53
N GLN A 338 8.91 -16.46 -15.87
CA GLN A 338 7.66 -16.00 -16.50
C GLN A 338 7.76 -14.52 -16.91
N MET A 339 8.27 -13.66 -16.03
CA MET A 339 8.46 -12.24 -16.35
C MET A 339 9.42 -12.07 -17.53
N ARG A 340 10.54 -12.77 -17.52
CA ARG A 340 11.50 -12.75 -18.63
C ARG A 340 10.86 -13.22 -19.94
N HIS A 341 10.05 -14.28 -19.88
CA HIS A 341 9.34 -14.79 -21.05
C HIS A 341 8.36 -13.75 -21.59
N LEU A 342 7.53 -13.14 -20.73
CA LEU A 342 6.57 -12.11 -21.12
C LEU A 342 7.26 -10.89 -21.77
N VAL A 343 8.37 -10.42 -21.19
CA VAL A 343 9.12 -9.29 -21.75
C VAL A 343 9.82 -9.64 -23.07
N SER A 344 10.18 -10.93 -23.28
CA SER A 344 10.85 -11.40 -24.49
C SER A 344 9.90 -11.85 -25.61
N LEU A 345 8.59 -11.88 -25.35
CA LEU A 345 7.61 -12.24 -26.38
C LEU A 345 7.66 -11.22 -27.54
N PRO A 346 7.67 -11.70 -28.79
CA PRO A 346 7.59 -10.78 -29.94
C PRO A 346 6.22 -10.08 -29.93
N VAL A 347 6.25 -8.77 -29.82
CA VAL A 347 5.03 -7.92 -29.79
C VAL A 347 4.37 -7.77 -31.18
N GLY A 348 4.94 -8.37 -32.22
CA GLY A 348 4.39 -8.34 -33.58
C GLY A 348 4.73 -7.06 -34.37
N TYR A 349 5.50 -6.16 -33.78
CA TYR A 349 6.00 -4.95 -34.43
C TYR A 349 7.48 -4.73 -34.07
N ASN A 350 8.15 -3.87 -34.84
CA ASN A 350 9.55 -3.54 -34.57
C ASN A 350 9.67 -2.75 -33.26
N THR A 351 10.44 -3.29 -32.29
CA THR A 351 10.68 -2.66 -30.98
C THR A 351 11.66 -1.50 -31.00
N ASP A 352 12.35 -1.30 -32.13
CA ASP A 352 13.27 -0.17 -32.30
C ASP A 352 12.52 1.13 -32.68
N LEU A 353 11.20 1.04 -32.87
CA LEU A 353 10.35 2.21 -33.10
C LEU A 353 10.26 3.10 -31.86
N LEU A 354 10.45 4.40 -32.09
CA LEU A 354 10.26 5.42 -31.06
C LEU A 354 8.83 5.95 -31.11
N SER A 355 8.18 5.99 -29.96
CA SER A 355 6.85 6.60 -29.83
C SER A 355 6.99 8.06 -29.39
N VAL A 356 6.34 8.96 -30.09
CA VAL A 356 6.20 10.35 -29.68
C VAL A 356 4.76 10.57 -29.23
N SER A 357 4.55 10.86 -27.96
CA SER A 357 3.24 11.22 -27.42
C SER A 357 3.25 12.68 -26.94
N SER A 358 2.25 13.46 -27.33
CA SER A 358 2.11 14.84 -26.89
C SER A 358 0.69 15.13 -26.45
N TRP A 359 0.49 15.22 -25.13
CA TRP A 359 -0.76 15.65 -24.52
C TRP A 359 -1.04 17.14 -24.72
N ALA A 360 0.02 17.94 -24.98
CA ALA A 360 -0.09 19.38 -25.17
C ALA A 360 -0.85 19.78 -26.44
N LEU A 361 -0.99 18.86 -27.41
CA LEU A 361 -1.71 19.13 -28.66
C LEU A 361 -3.23 19.03 -28.55
N GLY A 362 -3.74 18.46 -27.45
CA GLY A 362 -5.17 18.25 -27.23
C GLY A 362 -5.80 17.21 -28.16
N TYR A 363 -6.82 16.52 -27.67
CA TYR A 363 -7.51 15.43 -28.40
C TYR A 363 -8.21 15.91 -29.68
N ASN A 364 -8.58 17.19 -29.77
CA ASN A 364 -9.40 17.76 -30.86
C ASN A 364 -8.63 18.66 -31.81
N ASN A 365 -7.29 18.69 -31.76
CA ASN A 365 -6.49 19.56 -32.63
C ASN A 365 -5.81 18.74 -33.72
N MET A 366 -6.63 18.17 -34.63
CA MET A 366 -6.11 17.39 -35.77
C MET A 366 -5.10 18.14 -36.61
N ALA A 367 -5.28 19.46 -36.81
CA ALA A 367 -4.36 20.26 -37.59
C ALA A 367 -2.97 20.37 -36.91
N ALA A 368 -2.90 20.47 -35.60
CA ALA A 368 -1.64 20.50 -34.88
C ALA A 368 -0.96 19.12 -34.86
N GLN A 369 -1.73 18.03 -34.78
CA GLN A 369 -1.22 16.66 -34.87
C GLN A 369 -0.64 16.39 -36.27
N GLU A 370 -1.33 16.81 -37.33
CA GLU A 370 -0.85 16.70 -38.72
C GLU A 370 0.42 17.52 -38.96
N ALA A 371 0.45 18.75 -38.43
CA ALA A 371 1.65 19.59 -38.52
C ALA A 371 2.86 19.00 -37.79
N LEU A 372 2.64 18.34 -36.64
CA LEU A 372 3.69 17.62 -35.92
C LEU A 372 4.17 16.41 -36.74
N HIS A 373 3.26 15.64 -37.30
CA HIS A 373 3.58 14.49 -38.12
C HIS A 373 4.44 14.87 -39.32
N GLN A 374 4.03 15.89 -40.05
CA GLN A 374 4.80 16.42 -41.19
C GLN A 374 6.20 16.94 -40.81
N ARG A 375 6.30 17.61 -39.64
CA ARG A 375 7.61 18.07 -39.14
C ARG A 375 8.52 16.91 -38.73
N LEU A 376 7.96 15.85 -38.13
CA LEU A 376 8.72 14.63 -37.76
C LEU A 376 9.22 13.92 -39.02
N GLN A 377 8.37 13.78 -40.05
CA GLN A 377 8.76 13.18 -41.34
C GLN A 377 9.82 13.99 -42.08
N ALA A 378 9.89 15.31 -41.90
CA ALA A 378 10.89 16.17 -42.50
C ALA A 378 12.28 16.09 -41.83
N LEU A 379 12.39 15.38 -40.69
CA LEU A 379 13.69 15.19 -40.03
C LEU A 379 14.50 14.10 -40.76
N PRO A 380 15.75 14.37 -41.15
CA PRO A 380 16.58 13.39 -41.88
C PRO A 380 16.96 12.16 -41.06
N GLN A 381 16.71 12.17 -39.75
CA GLN A 381 16.96 11.07 -38.82
C GLN A 381 15.73 10.14 -38.62
N VAL A 382 14.59 10.50 -39.23
CA VAL A 382 13.34 9.73 -39.12
C VAL A 382 13.12 8.97 -40.41
N GLU A 383 13.10 7.64 -40.31
CA GLU A 383 12.63 6.76 -41.37
C GLU A 383 11.12 6.63 -41.27
N THR A 384 10.40 6.81 -42.37
CA THR A 384 8.95 6.74 -42.46
C THR A 384 8.46 5.30 -42.64
#